data_f5568b13d8f1b9655be482dbbb72b7c2
#
_entry.id   f5568b13d8f1b9655be482dbbb72b7c2
#
_cell.length_a   1.000
_cell.length_b   1.000
_cell.length_c   1.000
_cell.angle_alpha   90.00
_cell.angle_beta   90.00
_cell.angle_gamma   90.00
#
_symmetry.space_group_name_H-M   'P 1'
#
loop_
_entity.id
_entity.type
_entity.pdbx_description
1 polymer ?
#
loop_
_entity_poly.entity_id
_entity_poly.type
_entity_poly.pdbx_seq_one_letter_code
_entity_poly.pdbx_strand_id
1 'polypeptide(L)'
;MSNNINQFGGRMFRALGLAIFLYSHSIVAGSRIVPENKFLKDVQLFPQKLKLEGDSVRFSIKGSIPIESVLTPKNPRVAVTFKSEKNQIDLGVVELKKNLASYGYEEKYSLKYEPWMAGATLEVSFYQGKNENQNASEKQILARGIIAPQLMVKLGTVYPDEPIPTVGLFITAGVPDREIIRVKDFSIQFDLGGSIYKSDLVNQKTLQEIETFLEANPTVQQIKITGIQSPESGEGKNSALGNQRAQSAKKALGVRTALIPDSLIRIDARRNDWFDLRLLLRDYKGISTDQKDELYAILMNQETYLEQNERLKKVPGFSQVAQDLYPKLRAARIEISAKPRTGLDMNQSIKLKEALSKSDGTNDLSFEEWTLAAESSQSLEEKTAIYSKMTQFFRSALPYNNMAVVRMRQAQRTLDPQSQEILWEEAQRLLTQAYRIEPNPYTIHNQGQLLVLKGMYWEAYLKLSEASSISQNPDFLIQNEALKGALDILRGDYKLATLRFDYQFSNPKDNFNKGLAYYLVGDYIKATIAFEESVEYGRGFGYGFYGLAMVAAASGQKEVALIHLKKAIDSNRQLADKAFQDPIFEELRKSEEFLSGMFQN
;
A
#
# COMPACT_ATOMS: atom_id res chain seq x y z
N MET A 1 42.32 -26.80 -13.41
CA MET A 1 41.34 -26.68 -14.51
C MET A 1 40.35 -25.62 -14.10
N SER A 2 40.71 -24.37 -14.31
CA SER A 2 39.89 -23.17 -14.13
C SER A 2 39.66 -22.54 -15.48
N ASN A 3 38.65 -21.77 -15.65
CA ASN A 3 38.18 -21.01 -16.80
C ASN A 3 37.12 -21.71 -17.66
N ASN A 4 35.86 -21.31 -17.39
CA ASN A 4 34.86 -20.97 -18.41
C ASN A 4 33.43 -20.87 -17.83
N ILE A 5 33.17 -19.85 -17.00
CA ILE A 5 31.81 -19.40 -16.66
C ILE A 5 31.85 -17.87 -16.48
N ASN A 6 32.05 -17.15 -17.58
CA ASN A 6 31.87 -15.67 -17.54
C ASN A 6 31.77 -15.07 -18.96
N GLN A 7 30.95 -15.64 -19.85
CA GLN A 7 30.70 -15.04 -21.17
C GLN A 7 29.24 -15.02 -21.65
N PHE A 8 28.28 -15.45 -20.83
CA PHE A 8 26.86 -15.44 -21.27
C PHE A 8 26.01 -14.31 -20.67
N GLY A 9 26.50 -13.56 -19.66
CA GLY A 9 25.76 -12.48 -19.03
C GLY A 9 25.80 -11.10 -19.74
N GLY A 10 26.76 -10.89 -20.61
CA GLY A 10 27.07 -9.55 -21.14
C GLY A 10 26.40 -9.18 -22.48
N ARG A 11 25.77 -10.11 -23.17
CA ARG A 11 25.17 -9.84 -24.50
C ARG A 11 23.65 -9.62 -24.49
N MET A 12 22.95 -10.06 -23.48
CA MET A 12 21.50 -9.88 -23.39
C MET A 12 21.07 -8.47 -22.90
N PHE A 13 21.92 -7.81 -22.10
CA PHE A 13 21.64 -6.45 -21.61
C PHE A 13 21.92 -5.33 -22.64
N ARG A 14 22.77 -5.59 -23.67
CA ARG A 14 23.03 -4.60 -24.73
C ARG A 14 21.97 -4.57 -25.84
N ALA A 15 21.21 -5.64 -26.02
CA ALA A 15 20.14 -5.69 -27.01
C ALA A 15 18.84 -5.00 -26.55
N LEU A 16 18.54 -4.99 -25.23
CA LEU A 16 17.39 -4.26 -24.68
C LEU A 16 17.61 -2.74 -24.65
N GLY A 17 18.83 -2.28 -24.39
CA GLY A 17 19.17 -0.85 -24.39
C GLY A 17 19.09 -0.20 -25.78
N LEU A 18 19.36 -0.95 -26.85
CA LEU A 18 19.29 -0.41 -28.22
C LEU A 18 17.87 -0.34 -28.77
N ALA A 19 16.96 -1.21 -28.32
CA ALA A 19 15.56 -1.17 -28.75
C ALA A 19 14.81 0.02 -28.15
N ILE A 20 15.17 0.46 -26.94
CA ILE A 20 14.58 1.62 -26.28
C ILE A 20 15.09 2.93 -26.92
N PHE A 21 16.37 2.98 -27.38
CA PHE A 21 16.93 4.17 -28.00
C PHE A 21 16.44 4.40 -29.45
N LEU A 22 16.02 3.36 -30.16
CA LEU A 22 15.46 3.48 -31.51
C LEU A 22 13.98 3.91 -31.50
N TYR A 23 13.27 3.74 -30.37
CA TYR A 23 11.89 4.20 -30.22
C TYR A 23 11.78 5.69 -29.83
N SER A 24 12.81 6.27 -29.21
CA SER A 24 12.81 7.68 -28.80
C SER A 24 13.16 8.66 -29.91
N HIS A 25 13.69 8.21 -31.06
CA HIS A 25 14.04 9.07 -32.20
C HIS A 25 13.00 9.14 -33.32
N SER A 26 11.89 8.39 -33.21
CA SER A 26 10.79 8.41 -34.19
C SER A 26 9.60 9.30 -33.79
N ILE A 27 9.71 10.06 -32.69
CA ILE A 27 8.59 10.92 -32.20
C ILE A 27 8.76 12.39 -32.63
N VAL A 28 9.87 12.74 -33.26
CA VAL A 28 10.08 14.12 -33.77
C VAL A 28 10.27 14.09 -35.28
N ALA A 29 9.20 13.86 -36.02
CA ALA A 29 9.00 14.40 -37.36
C ALA A 29 7.64 13.94 -37.92
N GLY A 30 6.72 14.84 -38.02
CA GLY A 30 5.50 14.68 -38.77
C GLY A 30 4.26 14.80 -37.90
N SER A 31 3.65 15.97 -37.91
CA SER A 31 2.23 16.11 -37.66
C SER A 31 1.49 15.19 -38.62
N ARG A 32 1.31 13.91 -38.22
CA ARG A 32 0.32 13.07 -38.88
C ARG A 32 -1.01 13.75 -38.60
N ILE A 33 -1.57 14.35 -39.66
CA ILE A 33 -2.99 14.67 -39.72
C ILE A 33 -3.67 13.36 -39.35
N VAL A 34 -4.18 13.27 -38.10
CA VAL A 34 -5.03 12.16 -37.68
C VAL A 34 -6.23 12.24 -38.64
N PRO A 35 -6.50 11.22 -39.46
CA PRO A 35 -7.62 11.28 -40.37
C PRO A 35 -8.85 11.56 -39.51
N GLU A 36 -9.59 12.61 -39.88
CA GLU A 36 -10.81 13.02 -39.19
C GLU A 36 -11.75 11.81 -39.15
N ASN A 37 -12.05 11.29 -37.95
CA ASN A 37 -12.94 10.15 -37.80
C ASN A 37 -14.28 10.49 -38.45
N LYS A 38 -14.60 9.81 -39.52
CA LYS A 38 -15.77 10.09 -40.34
C LYS A 38 -17.01 9.30 -39.90
N PHE A 39 -16.78 8.04 -39.50
CA PHE A 39 -17.84 7.09 -39.17
C PHE A 39 -17.99 6.86 -37.64
N LEU A 40 -16.92 6.99 -36.90
CA LEU A 40 -16.87 6.74 -35.46
C LEU A 40 -16.81 8.03 -34.63
N LYS A 41 -16.99 9.21 -35.23
CA LYS A 41 -16.91 10.53 -34.57
C LYS A 41 -17.80 10.65 -33.33
N ASP A 42 -19.01 10.09 -33.40
CA ASP A 42 -20.06 10.25 -32.38
C ASP A 42 -20.12 9.05 -31.42
N VAL A 43 -19.11 8.16 -31.46
CA VAL A 43 -19.08 7.01 -30.54
C VAL A 43 -18.77 7.46 -29.11
N GLN A 44 -19.59 7.02 -28.18
CA GLN A 44 -19.47 7.34 -26.75
C GLN A 44 -19.39 6.05 -25.93
N LEU A 45 -18.56 6.08 -24.92
CA LEU A 45 -18.39 5.03 -23.93
C LEU A 45 -18.98 5.45 -22.59
N PHE A 46 -19.78 4.61 -21.96
CA PHE A 46 -20.35 4.83 -20.64
C PHE A 46 -20.06 3.62 -19.72
N PRO A 47 -19.40 3.83 -18.57
CA PRO A 47 -18.74 5.06 -18.14
C PRO A 47 -17.55 5.42 -19.05
N GLN A 48 -17.15 6.70 -19.07
CA GLN A 48 -16.03 7.17 -19.91
C GLN A 48 -14.70 6.46 -19.63
N LYS A 49 -14.51 5.97 -18.42
CA LYS A 49 -13.36 5.14 -18.02
C LYS A 49 -13.87 3.80 -17.55
N LEU A 50 -13.24 2.72 -18.03
CA LEU A 50 -13.57 1.37 -17.60
C LEU A 50 -13.15 1.16 -16.15
N LYS A 51 -14.03 0.56 -15.37
CA LYS A 51 -13.78 0.24 -13.95
C LYS A 51 -14.12 -1.21 -13.67
N LEU A 52 -13.35 -1.82 -12.78
CA LEU A 52 -13.67 -3.14 -12.24
C LEU A 52 -14.74 -2.99 -11.14
N GLU A 53 -15.86 -3.67 -11.29
CA GLU A 53 -16.98 -3.71 -10.34
C GLU A 53 -17.22 -5.17 -9.92
N GLY A 54 -16.85 -5.49 -8.67
CA GLY A 54 -16.80 -6.89 -8.23
C GLY A 54 -15.76 -7.68 -9.03
N ASP A 55 -16.19 -8.68 -9.78
CA ASP A 55 -15.37 -9.51 -10.66
C ASP A 55 -15.49 -9.16 -12.15
N SER A 56 -16.23 -8.10 -12.48
CA SER A 56 -16.63 -7.82 -13.86
C SER A 56 -16.41 -6.35 -14.26
N VAL A 57 -16.17 -6.13 -15.54
CA VAL A 57 -16.11 -4.82 -16.18
C VAL A 57 -17.40 -4.61 -16.97
N ARG A 58 -18.18 -3.60 -16.58
CA ARG A 58 -19.45 -3.27 -17.22
C ARG A 58 -19.37 -1.94 -17.92
N PHE A 59 -19.85 -1.90 -19.16
CA PHE A 59 -19.88 -0.67 -19.94
C PHE A 59 -20.94 -0.75 -21.04
N SER A 60 -21.29 0.41 -21.60
CA SER A 60 -22.10 0.50 -22.81
C SER A 60 -21.42 1.40 -23.84
N ILE A 61 -21.63 1.08 -25.10
CA ILE A 61 -21.18 1.87 -26.23
C ILE A 61 -22.43 2.36 -26.96
N LYS A 62 -22.45 3.65 -27.25
CA LYS A 62 -23.54 4.31 -28.00
C LYS A 62 -22.94 5.18 -29.09
N GLY A 63 -23.57 5.20 -30.27
CA GLY A 63 -23.12 6.07 -31.35
C GLY A 63 -24.11 6.15 -32.48
N SER A 64 -23.77 6.99 -33.46
CA SER A 64 -24.54 7.12 -34.71
C SER A 64 -23.62 7.32 -35.90
N ILE A 65 -24.00 6.76 -37.05
CA ILE A 65 -23.29 6.90 -38.32
C ILE A 65 -24.23 7.59 -39.31
N PRO A 66 -23.92 8.78 -39.83
CA PRO A 66 -24.75 9.47 -40.80
C PRO A 66 -24.94 8.63 -42.08
N ILE A 67 -26.17 8.54 -42.58
CA ILE A 67 -26.47 7.75 -43.81
C ILE A 67 -25.67 8.25 -45.00
N GLU A 68 -25.44 9.56 -45.11
CA GLU A 68 -24.66 10.19 -46.17
C GLU A 68 -23.19 9.76 -46.18
N SER A 69 -22.67 9.34 -45.04
CA SER A 69 -21.30 8.86 -44.92
C SER A 69 -21.10 7.43 -45.46
N VAL A 70 -22.21 6.68 -45.60
CA VAL A 70 -22.18 5.29 -46.06
C VAL A 70 -22.48 5.28 -47.57
N LEU A 71 -21.44 5.45 -48.41
CA LEU A 71 -21.55 5.59 -49.89
C LEU A 71 -22.12 4.36 -50.60
N THR A 72 -22.16 3.21 -49.95
CA THR A 72 -22.77 1.99 -50.47
C THR A 72 -23.47 1.25 -49.35
N PRO A 73 -24.80 1.08 -49.40
CA PRO A 73 -25.60 0.52 -48.30
C PRO A 73 -25.48 -1.01 -48.17
N LYS A 74 -24.29 -1.58 -48.40
CA LYS A 74 -24.05 -3.01 -48.27
C LYS A 74 -23.51 -3.31 -46.85
N ASN A 75 -24.43 -3.31 -45.88
CA ASN A 75 -24.24 -3.79 -44.51
C ASN A 75 -23.06 -3.13 -43.76
N PRO A 76 -23.18 -1.84 -43.37
CA PRO A 76 -22.22 -1.28 -42.42
C PRO A 76 -22.21 -2.10 -41.12
N ARG A 77 -21.02 -2.32 -40.55
CA ARG A 77 -20.84 -3.08 -39.30
C ARG A 77 -19.93 -2.31 -38.37
N VAL A 78 -20.29 -2.31 -37.11
CA VAL A 78 -19.45 -1.81 -36.01
C VAL A 78 -19.08 -3.00 -35.15
N ALA A 79 -17.81 -3.31 -35.09
CA ALA A 79 -17.30 -4.37 -34.24
C ALA A 79 -16.54 -3.80 -33.02
N VAL A 80 -16.66 -4.46 -31.89
CA VAL A 80 -16.05 -4.07 -30.63
C VAL A 80 -15.07 -5.14 -30.20
N THR A 81 -13.85 -4.72 -29.89
CA THR A 81 -12.77 -5.63 -29.52
C THR A 81 -12.04 -5.12 -28.30
N PHE A 82 -11.78 -6.00 -27.36
CA PHE A 82 -10.95 -5.73 -26.20
C PHE A 82 -9.64 -6.47 -26.36
N LYS A 83 -8.49 -5.78 -26.43
CA LYS A 83 -7.21 -6.40 -26.81
C LYS A 83 -6.01 -5.84 -26.06
N SER A 84 -5.03 -6.72 -25.84
CA SER A 84 -3.66 -6.42 -25.44
C SER A 84 -2.67 -6.93 -26.52
N GLU A 85 -1.37 -6.85 -26.26
CA GLU A 85 -0.37 -7.39 -27.20
C GLU A 85 -0.50 -8.90 -27.45
N LYS A 86 -0.93 -9.66 -26.44
CA LYS A 86 -0.96 -11.14 -26.47
C LYS A 86 -2.36 -11.74 -26.46
N ASN A 87 -3.37 -11.01 -25.97
CA ASN A 87 -4.73 -11.51 -25.77
C ASN A 87 -5.74 -10.58 -26.43
N GLN A 88 -6.81 -11.18 -26.92
CA GLN A 88 -7.92 -10.46 -27.54
C GLN A 88 -9.25 -11.16 -27.23
N ILE A 89 -10.28 -10.37 -26.96
CA ILE A 89 -11.67 -10.81 -26.89
C ILE A 89 -12.44 -10.02 -27.95
N ASP A 90 -13.07 -10.72 -28.87
CA ASP A 90 -14.03 -10.15 -29.80
C ASP A 90 -15.40 -10.09 -29.13
N LEU A 91 -15.93 -8.89 -28.96
CA LEU A 91 -17.23 -8.64 -28.32
C LEU A 91 -18.40 -8.67 -29.30
N GLY A 92 -18.08 -8.97 -30.55
CA GLY A 92 -19.06 -9.11 -31.63
C GLY A 92 -19.36 -7.83 -32.38
N VAL A 93 -20.36 -7.93 -33.24
CA VAL A 93 -20.85 -6.85 -34.11
C VAL A 93 -22.09 -6.23 -33.51
N VAL A 94 -22.07 -4.91 -33.36
CA VAL A 94 -23.18 -4.14 -32.78
C VAL A 94 -24.33 -4.05 -33.79
N GLU A 95 -25.56 -4.23 -33.31
CA GLU A 95 -26.76 -4.08 -34.14
C GLU A 95 -26.99 -2.60 -34.51
N LEU A 96 -27.02 -2.31 -35.81
CA LEU A 96 -27.26 -0.97 -36.33
C LEU A 96 -28.76 -0.78 -36.66
N LYS A 97 -29.40 0.16 -35.98
CA LYS A 97 -30.81 0.54 -36.23
C LYS A 97 -30.87 1.73 -37.15
N LYS A 98 -31.49 1.54 -38.32
CA LYS A 98 -31.64 2.59 -39.33
C LYS A 98 -32.71 3.58 -38.90
N ASN A 99 -32.35 4.86 -38.81
CA ASN A 99 -33.21 6.01 -38.61
C ASN A 99 -33.31 6.83 -39.92
N LEU A 100 -34.04 7.95 -39.92
CA LEU A 100 -34.20 8.80 -41.09
C LEU A 100 -32.88 9.38 -41.62
N ALA A 101 -31.93 9.73 -40.74
CA ALA A 101 -30.67 10.40 -41.10
C ALA A 101 -29.41 9.63 -40.68
N SER A 102 -29.53 8.56 -39.91
CA SER A 102 -28.39 7.84 -39.37
C SER A 102 -28.66 6.37 -39.08
N TYR A 103 -27.61 5.62 -38.91
CA TYR A 103 -27.62 4.31 -38.25
C TYR A 103 -27.21 4.51 -36.79
N GLY A 104 -28.17 4.41 -35.85
CA GLY A 104 -27.92 4.46 -34.42
C GLY A 104 -27.57 3.08 -33.86
N TYR A 105 -26.78 3.05 -32.82
CA TYR A 105 -26.49 1.82 -32.08
C TYR A 105 -26.26 2.10 -30.59
N GLU A 106 -26.64 1.14 -29.77
CA GLU A 106 -26.36 1.12 -28.34
C GLU A 106 -26.27 -0.34 -27.90
N GLU A 107 -25.15 -0.71 -27.27
CA GLU A 107 -24.88 -2.08 -26.80
C GLU A 107 -24.26 -2.05 -25.40
N LYS A 108 -24.65 -3.03 -24.58
CA LYS A 108 -24.16 -3.17 -23.20
C LYS A 108 -23.32 -4.43 -23.07
N TYR A 109 -22.19 -4.30 -22.39
CA TYR A 109 -21.24 -5.36 -22.19
C TYR A 109 -21.00 -5.61 -20.71
N SER A 110 -20.80 -6.88 -20.36
CA SER A 110 -20.34 -7.34 -19.04
C SER A 110 -19.29 -8.41 -19.25
N LEU A 111 -18.05 -8.13 -18.88
CA LEU A 111 -16.90 -9.03 -19.06
C LEU A 111 -16.37 -9.43 -17.70
N LYS A 112 -16.16 -10.73 -17.49
CA LYS A 112 -15.40 -11.18 -16.33
C LYS A 112 -13.96 -10.69 -16.44
N TYR A 113 -13.45 -10.07 -15.39
CA TYR A 113 -12.10 -9.52 -15.38
C TYR A 113 -11.04 -10.63 -15.41
N GLU A 114 -10.03 -10.44 -16.23
CA GLU A 114 -8.80 -11.22 -16.24
C GLU A 114 -7.58 -10.27 -16.12
N PRO A 115 -6.47 -10.68 -15.46
CA PRO A 115 -5.34 -9.80 -15.18
C PRO A 115 -4.74 -9.10 -16.40
N TRP A 116 -4.74 -9.74 -17.59
CA TRP A 116 -4.24 -9.15 -18.82
C TRP A 116 -5.05 -7.95 -19.31
N MET A 117 -6.30 -7.82 -18.85
CA MET A 117 -7.19 -6.72 -19.22
C MET A 117 -6.78 -5.39 -18.56
N ALA A 118 -5.96 -5.41 -17.51
CA ALA A 118 -5.56 -4.20 -16.79
C ALA A 118 -4.96 -3.12 -17.71
N GLY A 119 -4.12 -3.54 -18.68
CA GLY A 119 -3.49 -2.65 -19.66
C GLY A 119 -4.07 -2.73 -21.07
N ALA A 120 -5.17 -3.45 -21.26
CA ALA A 120 -5.75 -3.66 -22.58
C ALA A 120 -6.49 -2.42 -23.12
N THR A 121 -6.72 -2.38 -24.41
CA THR A 121 -7.46 -1.32 -25.10
C THR A 121 -8.83 -1.80 -25.56
N LEU A 122 -9.85 -0.97 -25.35
CA LEU A 122 -11.17 -1.13 -25.96
C LEU A 122 -11.17 -0.39 -27.29
N GLU A 123 -11.26 -1.15 -28.39
CA GLU A 123 -11.27 -0.63 -29.77
C GLU A 123 -12.63 -0.87 -30.41
N VAL A 124 -13.11 0.14 -31.12
CA VAL A 124 -14.27 0.03 -32.01
C VAL A 124 -13.77 0.16 -33.45
N SER A 125 -14.25 -0.74 -34.31
CA SER A 125 -13.84 -0.83 -35.71
C SER A 125 -15.09 -0.73 -36.60
N PHE A 126 -15.05 0.12 -37.63
CA PHE A 126 -16.09 0.26 -38.63
C PHE A 126 -15.72 -0.43 -39.94
N TYR A 127 -16.65 -1.20 -40.51
CA TYR A 127 -16.51 -1.93 -41.76
C TYR A 127 -17.60 -1.55 -42.73
N GLN A 128 -17.24 -1.31 -44.01
CA GLN A 128 -18.17 -0.91 -45.09
C GLN A 128 -18.64 -2.07 -45.97
N GLY A 129 -18.55 -3.30 -45.60
CA GLY A 129 -18.89 -4.42 -46.49
C GLY A 129 -19.21 -5.73 -45.78
N LYS A 130 -19.69 -6.71 -46.60
CA LYS A 130 -20.10 -8.03 -46.12
C LYS A 130 -18.93 -9.00 -45.83
N ASN A 131 -17.73 -8.77 -46.39
CA ASN A 131 -16.63 -9.70 -46.29
C ASN A 131 -15.93 -9.57 -44.94
N GLU A 132 -15.85 -10.67 -44.20
CA GLU A 132 -15.19 -10.76 -42.90
C GLU A 132 -13.67 -10.51 -43.00
N ASN A 133 -13.07 -10.70 -44.16
CA ASN A 133 -11.63 -10.49 -44.43
C ASN A 133 -11.25 -9.06 -44.86
N GLN A 134 -12.19 -8.09 -44.84
CA GLN A 134 -11.87 -6.71 -45.14
C GLN A 134 -11.23 -6.02 -43.94
N ASN A 135 -10.17 -5.24 -44.22
CA ASN A 135 -9.60 -4.34 -43.20
C ASN A 135 -10.66 -3.32 -42.78
N ALA A 136 -10.68 -3.00 -41.47
CA ALA A 136 -11.55 -1.96 -40.96
C ALA A 136 -11.33 -0.63 -41.71
N SER A 137 -12.41 0.04 -42.13
CA SER A 137 -12.31 1.35 -42.78
C SER A 137 -11.91 2.45 -41.83
N GLU A 138 -12.26 2.27 -40.54
CA GLU A 138 -11.91 3.19 -39.46
C GLU A 138 -11.81 2.44 -38.13
N LYS A 139 -10.91 2.87 -37.28
CA LYS A 139 -10.71 2.32 -35.93
C LYS A 139 -10.56 3.44 -34.91
N GLN A 140 -11.18 3.26 -33.76
CA GLN A 140 -11.10 4.20 -32.66
C GLN A 140 -10.87 3.47 -31.34
N ILE A 141 -9.90 3.93 -30.56
CA ILE A 141 -9.69 3.46 -29.19
C ILE A 141 -10.60 4.29 -28.29
N LEU A 142 -11.51 3.63 -27.57
CA LEU A 142 -12.43 4.27 -26.63
C LEU A 142 -11.88 4.34 -25.21
N ALA A 143 -11.10 3.34 -24.80
CA ALA A 143 -10.49 3.30 -23.47
C ALA A 143 -9.16 2.55 -23.52
N ARG A 144 -8.28 2.92 -22.59
CA ARG A 144 -7.01 2.23 -22.33
C ARG A 144 -6.95 1.84 -20.86
N GLY A 145 -6.79 0.54 -20.59
CA GLY A 145 -6.73 -0.04 -19.26
C GLY A 145 -8.07 -0.03 -18.51
N ILE A 146 -8.05 -0.65 -17.34
CA ILE A 146 -9.19 -0.76 -16.43
C ILE A 146 -8.76 -0.22 -15.07
N ILE A 147 -9.52 0.72 -14.53
CA ILE A 147 -9.33 1.23 -13.18
C ILE A 147 -9.78 0.15 -12.20
N ALA A 148 -8.84 -0.43 -11.48
CA ALA A 148 -9.06 -1.53 -10.55
C ALA A 148 -8.29 -1.34 -9.23
N PRO A 149 -8.50 -0.24 -8.49
CA PRO A 149 -7.75 0.05 -7.26
C PRO A 149 -7.94 -1.02 -6.19
N GLN A 150 -9.10 -1.70 -6.14
CA GLN A 150 -9.35 -2.80 -5.21
C GLN A 150 -8.36 -3.96 -5.33
N LEU A 151 -7.71 -4.13 -6.49
CA LEU A 151 -6.68 -5.16 -6.68
C LEU A 151 -5.33 -4.81 -6.01
N MET A 152 -5.18 -3.58 -5.51
CA MET A 152 -4.00 -3.18 -4.73
C MET A 152 -4.09 -3.56 -3.26
N VAL A 153 -5.19 -4.15 -2.82
CA VAL A 153 -5.39 -4.59 -1.44
C VAL A 153 -4.28 -5.51 -0.98
N LYS A 154 -3.82 -5.33 0.26
CA LYS A 154 -2.72 -6.09 0.86
C LYS A 154 -3.27 -7.23 1.73
N LEU A 155 -3.01 -8.45 1.29
CA LEU A 155 -3.54 -9.69 1.89
C LEU A 155 -2.45 -10.56 2.55
N GLY A 156 -1.21 -10.10 2.56
CA GLY A 156 -0.08 -10.91 3.00
C GLY A 156 0.61 -11.68 1.86
N THR A 157 0.16 -11.53 0.62
CA THR A 157 0.88 -12.01 -0.57
C THR A 157 2.20 -11.28 -0.73
N VAL A 158 3.25 -12.00 -1.14
CA VAL A 158 4.57 -11.43 -1.41
C VAL A 158 4.59 -10.85 -2.81
N TYR A 159 5.02 -9.60 -2.90
CA TYR A 159 5.28 -8.92 -4.18
C TYR A 159 6.75 -8.52 -4.25
N PRO A 160 7.38 -8.56 -5.44
CA PRO A 160 8.81 -8.22 -5.59
C PRO A 160 9.14 -6.79 -5.17
N ASP A 161 8.17 -5.91 -5.24
CA ASP A 161 8.26 -4.47 -4.96
C ASP A 161 7.93 -4.10 -3.51
N GLU A 162 7.74 -5.09 -2.63
CA GLU A 162 7.36 -4.84 -1.25
C GLU A 162 8.22 -5.63 -0.26
N PRO A 163 8.43 -5.11 0.97
CA PRO A 163 8.94 -5.92 2.05
C PRO A 163 8.05 -7.14 2.30
N ILE A 164 8.65 -8.31 2.55
CA ILE A 164 7.91 -9.54 2.83
C ILE A 164 6.92 -9.28 3.98
N PRO A 165 5.62 -9.48 3.76
CA PRO A 165 4.62 -9.22 4.78
C PRO A 165 4.71 -10.24 5.92
N THR A 166 4.46 -9.79 7.15
CA THR A 166 4.30 -10.70 8.28
C THR A 166 2.91 -11.32 8.24
N VAL A 167 2.83 -12.63 8.13
CA VAL A 167 1.57 -13.37 8.14
C VAL A 167 1.47 -14.29 9.35
N GLY A 168 0.24 -14.58 9.74
CA GLY A 168 -0.09 -15.48 10.83
C GLY A 168 0.17 -14.87 12.21
N LEU A 169 -0.65 -15.27 13.16
CA LEU A 169 -0.62 -14.83 14.54
C LEU A 169 -0.09 -15.94 15.45
N PHE A 170 0.96 -15.63 16.21
CA PHE A 170 1.44 -16.54 17.25
C PHE A 170 0.49 -16.56 18.45
N ILE A 171 0.26 -17.73 19.02
CA ILE A 171 -0.29 -17.85 20.37
C ILE A 171 0.87 -17.59 21.34
N THR A 172 0.66 -16.66 22.27
CA THR A 172 1.61 -16.35 23.35
C THR A 172 1.14 -16.97 24.66
N ALA A 173 2.05 -17.44 25.48
CA ALA A 173 1.71 -18.02 26.79
C ALA A 173 1.47 -16.95 27.87
N GLY A 174 0.90 -15.81 27.52
CA GLY A 174 0.69 -14.68 28.42
C GLY A 174 1.94 -13.82 28.61
N VAL A 175 3.04 -14.14 27.94
CA VAL A 175 4.21 -13.26 27.85
C VAL A 175 3.91 -12.23 26.75
N PRO A 176 4.07 -10.93 27.01
CA PRO A 176 3.81 -9.89 26.00
C PRO A 176 4.54 -10.20 24.70
N ASP A 177 3.87 -10.03 23.57
CA ASP A 177 4.43 -10.27 22.23
C ASP A 177 5.72 -9.45 22.05
N ARG A 178 6.88 -10.13 22.14
CA ARG A 178 8.21 -9.52 22.14
C ARG A 178 8.79 -9.37 20.73
N GLU A 179 8.10 -9.89 19.70
CA GLU A 179 8.41 -9.62 18.29
C GLU A 179 7.93 -8.22 17.86
N ILE A 180 7.09 -7.57 18.65
CA ILE A 180 6.56 -6.24 18.30
C ILE A 180 7.70 -5.23 18.34
N ILE A 181 8.03 -4.67 17.17
CA ILE A 181 8.79 -3.43 17.10
C ILE A 181 7.91 -2.35 17.73
N ARG A 182 8.32 -1.84 18.87
CA ARG A 182 7.66 -0.71 19.49
C ARG A 182 8.10 0.55 18.76
N VAL A 183 7.14 1.27 18.22
CA VAL A 183 7.37 2.58 17.62
C VAL A 183 6.82 3.61 18.58
N LYS A 184 7.63 4.61 18.90
CA LYS A 184 7.20 5.74 19.73
C LYS A 184 7.72 7.04 19.16
N ASP A 185 6.83 8.02 19.12
CA ASP A 185 7.12 9.37 18.67
C ASP A 185 7.41 10.29 19.84
N PHE A 186 8.39 11.16 19.61
CA PHE A 186 8.78 12.22 20.51
C PHE A 186 8.94 13.51 19.73
N SER A 187 8.83 14.65 20.40
CA SER A 187 8.91 15.95 19.74
C SER A 187 9.77 16.91 20.54
N ILE A 188 10.88 17.35 19.95
CA ILE A 188 11.71 18.44 20.50
C ILE A 188 11.19 19.76 19.92
N GLN A 189 10.84 20.69 20.79
CA GLN A 189 10.25 21.98 20.43
C GLN A 189 11.33 23.04 20.21
N PHE A 190 11.05 23.98 19.30
CA PHE A 190 11.92 25.13 18.98
C PHE A 190 11.14 26.45 19.02
N ASP A 191 11.87 27.53 19.17
CA ASP A 191 11.29 28.86 19.03
C ASP A 191 10.88 29.14 17.57
N LEU A 192 10.02 30.14 17.41
CA LEU A 192 9.64 30.65 16.09
C LEU A 192 10.89 31.10 15.30
N GLY A 193 11.08 30.52 14.13
CA GLY A 193 12.24 30.79 13.27
C GLY A 193 13.57 30.25 13.81
N GLY A 194 13.58 29.61 14.98
CA GLY A 194 14.77 29.07 15.62
C GLY A 194 15.02 27.59 15.31
N SER A 195 16.31 27.20 15.33
CA SER A 195 16.77 25.81 15.19
C SER A 195 17.72 25.38 16.31
N ILE A 196 17.97 26.24 17.29
CA ILE A 196 18.85 25.96 18.42
C ILE A 196 18.05 25.22 19.48
N TYR A 197 18.54 24.03 19.90
CA TYR A 197 17.95 23.30 21.01
C TYR A 197 18.01 24.11 22.29
N LYS A 198 16.89 24.20 23.00
CA LYS A 198 16.79 24.79 24.33
C LYS A 198 16.50 23.70 25.35
N SER A 199 17.27 23.72 26.44
CA SER A 199 17.09 22.80 27.56
C SER A 199 16.03 23.34 28.52
N ASP A 200 14.80 23.52 28.02
CA ASP A 200 13.62 23.85 28.83
C ASP A 200 12.96 22.57 29.42
N LEU A 201 11.99 22.76 30.30
CA LEU A 201 11.31 21.66 30.99
C LEU A 201 10.63 20.68 30.03
N VAL A 202 10.07 21.17 28.91
CA VAL A 202 9.37 20.34 27.92
C VAL A 202 10.36 19.46 27.20
N ASN A 203 11.44 20.03 26.69
CA ASN A 203 12.47 19.30 25.96
C ASN A 203 13.25 18.36 26.86
N GLN A 204 13.54 18.75 28.12
CA GLN A 204 14.18 17.87 29.09
C GLN A 204 13.31 16.64 29.39
N LYS A 205 12.00 16.85 29.59
CA LYS A 205 11.05 15.74 29.80
C LYS A 205 11.02 14.81 28.58
N THR A 206 10.98 15.37 27.38
CA THR A 206 11.04 14.57 26.14
C THR A 206 12.32 13.73 26.06
N LEU A 207 13.48 14.29 26.37
CA LEU A 207 14.74 13.53 26.39
C LEU A 207 14.75 12.44 27.46
N GLN A 208 14.16 12.68 28.62
CA GLN A 208 14.01 11.67 29.66
C GLN A 208 13.06 10.54 29.24
N GLU A 209 11.96 10.86 28.56
CA GLU A 209 11.04 9.87 28.01
C GLU A 209 11.70 9.02 26.92
N ILE A 210 12.57 9.62 26.07
CA ILE A 210 13.38 8.88 25.08
C ILE A 210 14.34 7.92 25.78
N GLU A 211 15.04 8.37 26.82
CA GLU A 211 15.96 7.55 27.59
C GLU A 211 15.24 6.35 28.21
N THR A 212 14.12 6.58 28.90
CA THR A 212 13.28 5.53 29.46
C THR A 212 12.80 4.53 28.41
N PHE A 213 12.42 5.04 27.22
CA PHE A 213 11.99 4.17 26.11
C PHE A 213 13.14 3.32 25.59
N LEU A 214 14.33 3.88 25.42
CA LEU A 214 15.53 3.15 24.96
C LEU A 214 16.02 2.12 25.99
N GLU A 215 15.94 2.43 27.27
CA GLU A 215 16.25 1.49 28.35
C GLU A 215 15.31 0.27 28.33
N ALA A 216 14.02 0.51 28.12
CA ALA A 216 13.02 -0.55 28.01
C ALA A 216 13.13 -1.34 26.68
N ASN A 217 13.66 -0.71 25.63
CA ASN A 217 13.74 -1.26 24.27
C ASN A 217 15.15 -1.08 23.68
N PRO A 218 16.17 -1.81 24.18
CA PRO A 218 17.57 -1.54 23.86
C PRO A 218 17.98 -1.90 22.41
N THR A 219 17.20 -2.72 21.70
CA THR A 219 17.52 -3.13 20.33
C THR A 219 16.85 -2.18 19.33
N VAL A 220 17.53 -1.04 19.08
CA VAL A 220 17.04 -0.04 18.13
C VAL A 220 17.12 -0.57 16.71
N GLN A 221 16.02 -0.45 15.97
CA GLN A 221 15.92 -0.80 14.56
C GLN A 221 16.10 0.44 13.66
N GLN A 222 15.54 1.56 14.08
CA GLN A 222 15.66 2.83 13.37
C GLN A 222 15.34 3.99 14.31
N ILE A 223 16.05 5.09 14.13
CA ILE A 223 15.68 6.42 14.65
C ILE A 223 15.51 7.33 13.44
N LYS A 224 14.33 7.91 13.31
CA LYS A 224 14.02 8.87 12.26
C LYS A 224 13.75 10.22 12.88
N ILE A 225 14.51 11.22 12.45
CA ILE A 225 14.42 12.60 12.95
C ILE A 225 13.92 13.47 11.81
N THR A 226 12.69 13.97 11.90
CA THR A 226 12.08 14.83 10.89
C THR A 226 11.94 16.23 11.44
N GLY A 227 12.72 17.18 10.92
CA GLY A 227 12.58 18.59 11.27
C GLY A 227 11.40 19.21 10.52
N ILE A 228 10.51 19.85 11.26
CA ILE A 228 9.26 20.44 10.74
C ILE A 228 9.38 21.94 10.75
N GLN A 229 8.90 22.58 9.68
CA GLN A 229 8.77 24.01 9.55
C GLN A 229 7.29 24.39 9.66
N SER A 230 6.94 25.23 10.63
CA SER A 230 5.54 25.64 10.80
C SER A 230 5.08 26.57 9.66
N PRO A 231 3.77 26.65 9.39
CA PRO A 231 3.21 27.50 8.33
C PRO A 231 3.28 29.01 8.62
N GLU A 232 3.89 29.41 9.71
CA GLU A 232 3.93 30.80 10.16
C GLU A 232 4.83 31.66 9.28
N SER A 233 4.44 32.89 9.07
CA SER A 233 5.16 33.85 8.21
C SER A 233 6.61 34.10 8.64
N GLY A 234 6.92 33.95 9.92
CA GLY A 234 8.28 34.09 10.46
C GLY A 234 9.25 32.98 10.04
N GLU A 235 8.76 31.82 9.65
CA GLU A 235 9.58 30.65 9.32
C GLU A 235 9.90 30.52 7.82
N GLY A 236 9.11 31.13 6.96
CA GLY A 236 9.23 30.99 5.50
C GLY A 236 10.55 31.50 4.90
N LYS A 237 11.31 32.36 5.62
CA LYS A 237 12.54 32.98 5.14
C LYS A 237 13.74 32.03 5.09
N ASN A 238 13.77 30.97 5.93
CA ASN A 238 14.87 30.02 5.99
C ASN A 238 14.45 28.66 5.41
N SER A 239 14.88 28.35 4.20
CA SER A 239 14.55 27.10 3.53
C SER A 239 15.20 25.86 4.18
N ALA A 240 16.26 26.03 4.94
CA ALA A 240 16.99 24.95 5.62
C ALA A 240 16.53 24.73 7.06
N LEU A 241 15.54 25.48 7.57
CA LEU A 241 15.16 25.49 8.99
C LEU A 241 14.76 24.09 9.49
N GLY A 242 13.97 23.34 8.71
CA GLY A 242 13.60 21.97 9.07
C GLY A 242 14.83 21.08 9.23
N ASN A 243 15.77 21.10 8.26
CA ASN A 243 17.00 20.31 8.36
C ASN A 243 17.88 20.72 9.55
N GLN A 244 17.99 22.02 9.82
CA GLN A 244 18.72 22.55 10.97
C GLN A 244 18.11 22.08 12.30
N ARG A 245 16.77 22.05 12.42
CA ARG A 245 16.05 21.49 13.59
C ARG A 245 16.33 20.01 13.75
N ALA A 246 16.27 19.23 12.68
CA ALA A 246 16.57 17.81 12.73
C ALA A 246 18.02 17.54 13.18
N GLN A 247 18.98 18.28 12.67
CA GLN A 247 20.39 18.18 13.08
C GLN A 247 20.59 18.59 14.55
N SER A 248 19.89 19.65 14.98
CA SER A 248 19.95 20.11 16.37
C SER A 248 19.36 19.08 17.33
N ALA A 249 18.24 18.45 16.94
CA ALA A 249 17.65 17.35 17.70
C ALA A 249 18.57 16.13 17.77
N LYS A 250 19.23 15.74 16.66
CA LYS A 250 20.26 14.67 16.68
C LYS A 250 21.37 14.99 17.67
N LYS A 251 21.86 16.22 17.70
CA LYS A 251 22.88 16.65 18.67
C LYS A 251 22.38 16.61 20.11
N ALA A 252 21.10 16.99 20.35
CA ALA A 252 20.51 16.95 21.69
C ALA A 252 20.32 15.53 22.22
N LEU A 253 20.10 14.54 21.35
CA LEU A 253 20.10 13.11 21.74
C LEU A 253 21.48 12.66 22.26
N GLY A 254 22.57 13.13 21.67
CA GLY A 254 23.93 13.02 22.18
C GLY A 254 24.30 11.64 22.72
N VAL A 255 24.67 11.59 24.01
CA VAL A 255 25.12 10.37 24.71
C VAL A 255 24.05 9.26 24.72
N ARG A 256 22.75 9.61 24.68
CA ARG A 256 21.63 8.64 24.70
C ARG A 256 21.63 7.72 23.50
N THR A 257 22.16 8.19 22.37
CA THR A 257 22.25 7.43 21.12
C THR A 257 23.69 7.10 20.72
N ALA A 258 24.66 7.34 21.59
CA ALA A 258 26.09 7.15 21.29
C ALA A 258 26.47 5.71 20.90
N LEU A 259 25.72 4.72 21.39
CA LEU A 259 25.92 3.29 21.07
C LEU A 259 25.10 2.83 19.85
N ILE A 260 24.28 3.72 19.28
CA ILE A 260 23.42 3.41 18.12
C ILE A 260 24.19 3.77 16.85
N PRO A 261 24.40 2.82 15.92
CA PRO A 261 25.07 3.10 14.65
C PRO A 261 24.39 4.24 13.88
N ASP A 262 25.17 5.14 13.32
CA ASP A 262 24.66 6.27 12.53
C ASP A 262 23.82 5.82 11.31
N SER A 263 24.08 4.63 10.78
CA SER A 263 23.30 4.01 9.71
C SER A 263 21.82 3.76 10.07
N LEU A 264 21.51 3.66 11.37
CA LEU A 264 20.14 3.53 11.87
C LEU A 264 19.46 4.87 12.13
N ILE A 265 20.20 6.00 12.03
CA ILE A 265 19.67 7.35 12.27
C ILE A 265 19.42 8.06 10.95
N ARG A 266 18.15 8.20 10.60
CA ARG A 266 17.74 8.91 9.38
C ARG A 266 17.29 10.32 9.72
N ILE A 267 17.78 11.30 8.94
CA ILE A 267 17.40 12.72 9.05
C ILE A 267 16.55 13.09 7.85
N ASP A 268 15.45 13.77 8.13
CA ASP A 268 14.49 14.25 7.14
C ASP A 268 14.02 15.68 7.50
N ALA A 269 13.44 16.41 6.53
CA ALA A 269 12.88 17.72 6.75
C ALA A 269 11.59 17.92 5.98
N ARG A 270 10.64 18.67 6.56
CA ARG A 270 9.37 19.04 5.91
C ARG A 270 9.23 20.56 5.85
N ARG A 271 8.80 21.01 4.71
CA ARG A 271 8.59 22.44 4.43
C ARG A 271 7.36 22.60 3.53
N ASN A 272 6.55 23.62 3.79
CA ASN A 272 5.35 23.93 3.00
C ASN A 272 4.43 22.71 2.81
N ASP A 273 4.27 21.95 3.87
CA ASP A 273 3.56 20.68 3.88
C ASP A 273 2.54 20.71 5.01
N TRP A 274 1.29 20.41 4.68
CA TRP A 274 0.19 20.35 5.64
C TRP A 274 0.08 19.01 6.39
N PHE A 275 0.96 18.06 6.11
CA PHE A 275 0.89 16.71 6.67
C PHE A 275 0.86 16.70 8.20
N ASP A 276 1.83 17.37 8.84
CA ASP A 276 1.90 17.37 10.31
C ASP A 276 0.76 18.19 10.94
N LEU A 277 0.26 19.25 10.27
CA LEU A 277 -0.93 19.96 10.71
C LEU A 277 -2.18 19.07 10.65
N ARG A 278 -2.36 18.30 9.57
CA ARG A 278 -3.48 17.36 9.45
C ARG A 278 -3.45 16.29 10.54
N LEU A 279 -2.28 15.73 10.86
CA LEU A 279 -2.13 14.78 11.98
C LEU A 279 -2.57 15.40 13.31
N LEU A 280 -2.10 16.61 13.61
CA LEU A 280 -2.48 17.29 14.85
C LEU A 280 -3.97 17.67 14.87
N LEU A 281 -4.53 18.07 13.73
CA LEU A 281 -5.93 18.44 13.58
C LEU A 281 -6.88 17.25 13.82
N ARG A 282 -6.47 16.04 13.44
CA ARG A 282 -7.23 14.80 13.64
C ARG A 282 -7.70 14.67 15.10
N ASP A 283 -6.78 14.82 16.02
CA ASP A 283 -7.01 14.59 17.44
C ASP A 283 -7.38 15.88 18.20
N TYR A 284 -7.40 17.02 17.52
CA TYR A 284 -7.69 18.31 18.11
C TYR A 284 -9.19 18.44 18.45
N LYS A 285 -9.49 18.86 19.68
CA LYS A 285 -10.86 18.98 20.22
C LYS A 285 -11.33 20.43 20.39
N GLY A 286 -10.53 21.40 20.00
CA GLY A 286 -10.83 22.83 20.20
C GLY A 286 -11.83 23.43 19.21
N ILE A 287 -12.25 22.65 18.19
CA ILE A 287 -13.24 23.06 17.18
C ILE A 287 -14.26 21.94 16.94
N SER A 288 -15.39 22.26 16.30
CA SER A 288 -16.42 21.29 15.93
C SER A 288 -15.98 20.38 14.79
N THR A 289 -16.67 19.25 14.60
CA THR A 289 -16.45 18.32 13.49
C THR A 289 -16.64 19.01 12.15
N ASP A 290 -17.70 19.81 12.00
CA ASP A 290 -18.00 20.53 10.76
C ASP A 290 -16.85 21.50 10.38
N GLN A 291 -16.30 22.20 11.38
CA GLN A 291 -15.14 23.07 11.18
C GLN A 291 -13.87 22.29 10.79
N LYS A 292 -13.66 21.09 11.37
CA LYS A 292 -12.57 20.21 10.94
C LYS A 292 -12.72 19.80 9.50
N ASP A 293 -13.92 19.38 9.10
CA ASP A 293 -14.20 18.93 7.73
C ASP A 293 -13.98 20.08 6.72
N GLU A 294 -14.37 21.31 7.08
CA GLU A 294 -14.10 22.49 6.27
C GLU A 294 -12.59 22.75 6.12
N LEU A 295 -11.83 22.66 7.22
CA LEU A 295 -10.37 22.79 7.18
C LEU A 295 -9.72 21.71 6.33
N TYR A 296 -10.14 20.44 6.48
CA TYR A 296 -9.64 19.34 5.67
C TYR A 296 -9.97 19.55 4.18
N ALA A 297 -11.17 20.03 3.84
CA ALA A 297 -11.54 20.33 2.47
C ALA A 297 -10.61 21.37 1.82
N ILE A 298 -10.19 22.39 2.58
CA ILE A 298 -9.23 23.40 2.10
C ILE A 298 -7.84 22.78 1.97
N LEU A 299 -7.38 22.04 2.99
CA LEU A 299 -6.05 21.41 3.00
C LEU A 299 -5.87 20.35 1.91
N MET A 300 -6.97 19.87 1.33
CA MET A 300 -7.01 18.87 0.26
C MET A 300 -7.41 19.45 -1.11
N ASN A 301 -7.61 20.75 -1.23
CA ASN A 301 -8.02 21.40 -2.48
C ASN A 301 -6.84 21.56 -3.45
N GLN A 302 -7.12 21.80 -4.74
CA GLN A 302 -6.13 21.99 -5.83
C GLN A 302 -5.30 23.27 -5.75
N GLU A 303 -5.50 24.06 -4.72
CA GLU A 303 -4.85 25.36 -4.56
C GLU A 303 -3.39 25.21 -4.13
N THR A 304 -2.60 26.22 -4.43
CA THR A 304 -1.22 26.30 -3.93
C THR A 304 -1.19 26.42 -2.40
N TYR A 305 -0.07 26.03 -1.79
CA TYR A 305 0.13 26.17 -0.35
C TYR A 305 -0.20 27.58 0.18
N LEU A 306 0.15 28.63 -0.58
CA LEU A 306 -0.13 30.03 -0.20
C LEU A 306 -1.64 30.34 -0.26
N GLU A 307 -2.32 29.92 -1.30
CA GLU A 307 -3.77 30.10 -1.44
C GLU A 307 -4.54 29.34 -0.36
N GLN A 308 -4.15 28.10 -0.10
CA GLN A 308 -4.71 27.31 1.01
C GLN A 308 -4.54 28.03 2.35
N ASN A 309 -3.35 28.57 2.62
CA ASN A 309 -3.07 29.31 3.85
C ASN A 309 -3.97 30.56 3.99
N GLU A 310 -4.20 31.30 2.92
CA GLU A 310 -5.10 32.46 2.94
C GLU A 310 -6.58 32.08 3.11
N ARG A 311 -6.98 30.91 2.59
CA ARG A 311 -8.34 30.40 2.81
C ARG A 311 -8.53 29.87 4.23
N LEU A 312 -7.57 29.14 4.77
CA LEU A 312 -7.60 28.64 6.15
C LEU A 312 -7.83 29.77 7.16
N LYS A 313 -7.18 30.93 6.96
CA LYS A 313 -7.36 32.11 7.82
C LYS A 313 -8.79 32.64 7.86
N LYS A 314 -9.61 32.33 6.86
CA LYS A 314 -11.01 32.80 6.76
C LYS A 314 -11.99 31.83 7.43
N VAL A 315 -11.57 30.61 7.77
CA VAL A 315 -12.44 29.62 8.41
C VAL A 315 -12.67 29.99 9.87
N PRO A 316 -13.91 30.03 10.34
CA PRO A 316 -14.21 30.27 11.77
C PRO A 316 -13.52 29.22 12.64
N GLY A 317 -12.81 29.68 13.67
CA GLY A 317 -12.04 28.81 14.58
C GLY A 317 -10.62 28.48 14.13
N PHE A 318 -10.20 28.81 12.89
CA PHE A 318 -8.84 28.55 12.45
C PHE A 318 -7.78 29.33 13.25
N SER A 319 -8.09 30.53 13.72
CA SER A 319 -7.18 31.30 14.58
C SER A 319 -6.86 30.53 15.87
N GLN A 320 -7.83 29.84 16.45
CA GLN A 320 -7.63 28.98 17.62
C GLN A 320 -6.76 27.76 17.26
N VAL A 321 -7.05 27.13 16.12
CA VAL A 321 -6.25 26.00 15.60
C VAL A 321 -4.79 26.44 15.40
N ALA A 322 -4.56 27.58 14.77
CA ALA A 322 -3.22 28.11 14.54
C ALA A 322 -2.50 28.42 15.86
N GLN A 323 -3.19 29.05 16.82
CA GLN A 323 -2.65 29.36 18.13
C GLN A 323 -2.22 28.11 18.90
N ASP A 324 -3.03 27.04 18.85
CA ASP A 324 -2.81 25.83 19.65
C ASP A 324 -1.87 24.83 18.96
N LEU A 325 -1.89 24.75 17.61
CA LEU A 325 -1.19 23.71 16.86
C LEU A 325 0.11 24.20 16.18
N TYR A 326 0.20 25.45 15.73
CA TYR A 326 1.42 25.94 15.07
C TYR A 326 2.66 25.88 15.98
N PRO A 327 2.59 26.23 17.27
CA PRO A 327 3.72 26.02 18.16
C PRO A 327 4.22 24.58 18.19
N LYS A 328 3.31 23.59 18.09
CA LYS A 328 3.68 22.16 18.05
C LYS A 328 4.38 21.74 16.74
N LEU A 329 4.19 22.51 15.65
CA LEU A 329 4.86 22.30 14.38
C LEU A 329 6.26 22.92 14.32
N ARG A 330 6.66 23.75 15.29
CA ARG A 330 8.03 24.26 15.43
C ARG A 330 8.91 23.21 16.08
N ALA A 331 9.05 22.05 15.48
CA ALA A 331 9.56 20.86 16.14
C ALA A 331 10.51 20.04 15.25
N ALA A 332 11.28 19.18 15.92
CA ALA A 332 11.83 17.99 15.31
C ALA A 332 11.14 16.75 15.92
N ARG A 333 10.42 16.02 15.09
CA ARG A 333 9.79 14.76 15.47
C ARG A 333 10.83 13.65 15.40
N ILE A 334 10.92 12.87 16.46
CA ILE A 334 11.83 11.75 16.61
C ILE A 334 10.97 10.49 16.73
N GLU A 335 10.98 9.68 15.71
CA GLU A 335 10.34 8.36 15.70
C GLU A 335 11.40 7.31 16.00
N ILE A 336 11.21 6.56 17.07
CA ILE A 336 12.14 5.49 17.46
C ILE A 336 11.43 4.16 17.33
N SER A 337 11.96 3.31 16.46
CA SER A 337 11.56 1.91 16.30
C SER A 337 12.56 1.02 17.00
N ALA A 338 12.13 0.33 18.05
CA ALA A 338 13.01 -0.51 18.85
C ALA A 338 12.28 -1.74 19.36
N LYS A 339 13.04 -2.82 19.62
CA LYS A 339 12.51 -4.03 20.25
C LYS A 339 12.74 -3.97 21.74
N PRO A 340 11.77 -4.43 22.56
CA PRO A 340 11.94 -4.53 24.00
C PRO A 340 13.12 -5.45 24.34
N ARG A 341 13.67 -5.28 25.53
CA ARG A 341 14.71 -6.19 26.03
C ARG A 341 14.14 -7.60 26.08
N THR A 342 14.58 -8.44 25.14
CA THR A 342 14.21 -9.84 25.05
C THR A 342 15.48 -10.66 25.05
N GLY A 343 15.58 -11.59 25.94
CA GLY A 343 16.66 -12.57 25.94
C GLY A 343 16.43 -13.56 27.06
N LEU A 344 16.62 -14.81 26.74
CA LEU A 344 16.94 -15.79 27.75
C LEU A 344 18.16 -15.27 28.48
N ASP A 345 18.19 -15.42 29.78
CA ASP A 345 19.44 -15.23 30.51
C ASP A 345 20.48 -16.28 30.03
N MET A 346 21.74 -16.09 30.41
CA MET A 346 22.83 -16.95 29.93
C MET A 346 22.58 -18.41 30.29
N ASN A 347 22.03 -18.67 31.48
CA ASN A 347 21.76 -20.03 31.98
C ASN A 347 20.59 -20.66 31.19
N GLN A 348 19.54 -19.91 30.92
CA GLN A 348 18.39 -20.36 30.08
C GLN A 348 18.83 -20.66 28.64
N SER A 349 19.73 -19.83 28.08
CA SER A 349 20.28 -20.06 26.75
C SER A 349 21.13 -21.33 26.66
N ILE A 350 21.91 -21.63 27.70
CA ILE A 350 22.69 -22.87 27.80
C ILE A 350 21.74 -24.07 27.89
N LYS A 351 20.78 -24.05 28.83
CA LYS A 351 19.78 -25.11 28.99
C LYS A 351 18.99 -25.38 27.68
N LEU A 352 18.63 -24.31 26.95
CA LEU A 352 17.94 -24.46 25.68
C LEU A 352 18.81 -25.19 24.63
N LYS A 353 20.08 -24.79 24.50
CA LYS A 353 21.01 -25.46 23.57
C LYS A 353 21.19 -26.91 23.91
N GLU A 354 21.35 -27.23 25.21
CA GLU A 354 21.42 -28.62 25.69
C GLU A 354 20.13 -29.39 25.38
N ALA A 355 18.96 -28.82 25.69
CA ALA A 355 17.67 -29.46 25.42
C ALA A 355 17.42 -29.68 23.92
N LEU A 356 17.84 -28.76 23.04
CA LEU A 356 17.74 -28.93 21.60
C LEU A 356 18.68 -30.00 21.05
N SER A 357 19.88 -30.18 21.68
CA SER A 357 20.86 -31.18 21.25
C SER A 357 20.56 -32.61 21.76
N LYS A 358 19.79 -32.75 22.83
CA LYS A 358 19.41 -34.04 23.38
C LYS A 358 18.45 -34.78 22.47
N SER A 359 18.77 -36.01 22.11
CA SER A 359 17.89 -36.91 21.32
C SER A 359 17.19 -37.97 22.19
N ASP A 360 17.46 -38.01 23.50
CA ASP A 360 17.00 -39.04 24.43
C ASP A 360 15.53 -38.87 24.92
N GLY A 361 14.84 -37.82 24.47
CA GLY A 361 13.46 -37.54 24.88
C GLY A 361 13.32 -36.96 26.29
N THR A 362 14.42 -36.58 26.96
CA THR A 362 14.36 -35.91 28.25
C THR A 362 13.99 -34.42 28.09
N ASN A 363 13.14 -33.92 28.98
CA ASN A 363 12.72 -32.51 29.00
C ASN A 363 13.05 -31.90 30.37
N ASP A 364 14.01 -31.01 30.38
CA ASP A 364 14.47 -30.29 31.58
C ASP A 364 13.91 -28.85 31.66
N LEU A 365 13.11 -28.42 30.65
CA LEU A 365 12.56 -27.07 30.59
C LEU A 365 11.03 -27.10 30.78
N SER A 366 10.49 -26.11 31.47
CA SER A 366 9.05 -25.91 31.60
C SER A 366 8.42 -25.44 30.27
N PHE A 367 7.09 -25.52 30.19
CA PHE A 367 6.35 -25.00 29.02
C PHE A 367 6.63 -23.50 28.79
N GLU A 368 6.70 -22.72 29.87
CA GLU A 368 6.96 -21.29 29.85
C GLU A 368 8.39 -20.99 29.37
N GLU A 369 9.39 -21.76 29.82
CA GLU A 369 10.77 -21.60 29.37
C GLU A 369 10.93 -21.90 27.89
N TRP A 370 10.29 -22.97 27.37
CA TRP A 370 10.26 -23.27 25.95
C TRP A 370 9.57 -22.18 25.13
N THR A 371 8.43 -21.65 25.63
CA THR A 371 7.71 -20.58 24.96
C THR A 371 8.53 -19.30 24.91
N LEU A 372 9.17 -18.93 26.04
CA LEU A 372 10.05 -17.78 26.11
C LEU A 372 11.25 -17.92 25.16
N ALA A 373 11.81 -19.13 25.05
CA ALA A 373 12.89 -19.43 24.12
C ALA A 373 12.45 -19.21 22.67
N ALA A 374 11.28 -19.73 22.29
CA ALA A 374 10.72 -19.54 20.95
C ALA A 374 10.40 -18.07 20.65
N GLU A 375 9.83 -17.34 21.60
CA GLU A 375 9.53 -15.92 21.46
C GLU A 375 10.81 -15.08 21.32
N SER A 376 11.88 -15.43 22.02
CA SER A 376 13.16 -14.72 21.98
C SER A 376 13.96 -14.96 20.70
N SER A 377 13.77 -16.11 20.03
CA SER A 377 14.49 -16.45 18.81
C SER A 377 14.10 -15.53 17.65
N GLN A 378 15.07 -15.15 16.82
CA GLN A 378 14.86 -14.39 15.59
C GLN A 378 14.86 -15.30 14.34
N SER A 379 15.34 -16.53 14.46
CA SER A 379 15.44 -17.47 13.36
C SER A 379 14.17 -18.33 13.26
N LEU A 380 13.64 -18.46 12.04
CA LEU A 380 12.52 -19.36 11.78
C LEU A 380 12.93 -20.83 11.95
N GLU A 381 14.18 -21.16 11.67
CA GLU A 381 14.77 -22.49 11.83
C GLU A 381 14.85 -22.87 13.30
N GLU A 382 15.34 -21.96 14.15
CA GLU A 382 15.40 -22.16 15.59
C GLU A 382 13.99 -22.27 16.20
N LYS A 383 13.05 -21.38 15.81
CA LYS A 383 11.63 -21.50 16.21
C LYS A 383 11.07 -22.86 15.82
N THR A 384 11.38 -23.35 14.60
CA THR A 384 10.94 -24.69 14.14
C THR A 384 11.46 -25.78 15.07
N ALA A 385 12.75 -25.75 15.41
CA ALA A 385 13.35 -26.75 16.29
C ALA A 385 12.71 -26.72 17.69
N ILE A 386 12.51 -25.53 18.26
CA ILE A 386 11.88 -25.34 19.57
C ILE A 386 10.44 -25.88 19.55
N TYR A 387 9.58 -25.41 18.63
CA TYR A 387 8.19 -25.86 18.58
C TYR A 387 8.06 -27.36 18.25
N SER A 388 8.96 -27.91 17.43
CA SER A 388 9.00 -29.35 17.17
C SER A 388 9.27 -30.16 18.43
N LYS A 389 10.19 -29.70 19.29
CA LYS A 389 10.43 -30.33 20.61
C LYS A 389 9.23 -30.17 21.53
N MET A 390 8.63 -28.97 21.58
CA MET A 390 7.44 -28.73 22.40
C MET A 390 6.28 -29.65 22.04
N THR A 391 6.07 -29.99 20.76
CA THR A 391 5.01 -30.94 20.33
C THR A 391 5.23 -32.35 20.85
N GLN A 392 6.46 -32.74 21.17
CA GLN A 392 6.79 -34.04 21.75
C GLN A 392 6.48 -34.12 23.24
N PHE A 393 6.63 -33.00 23.95
CA PHE A 393 6.52 -32.95 25.41
C PHE A 393 5.18 -32.45 25.93
N PHE A 394 4.50 -31.58 25.15
CA PHE A 394 3.32 -30.87 25.63
C PHE A 394 2.10 -31.09 24.71
N ARG A 395 0.98 -31.43 25.29
CA ARG A 395 -0.31 -31.46 24.58
C ARG A 395 -0.99 -30.10 24.66
N SER A 396 -0.54 -29.17 23.83
CA SER A 396 -1.06 -27.80 23.75
C SER A 396 -1.24 -27.39 22.30
N ALA A 397 -2.21 -26.52 22.00
CA ALA A 397 -2.42 -25.94 20.67
C ALA A 397 -1.29 -25.00 20.26
N LEU A 398 -0.64 -24.32 21.24
CA LEU A 398 0.37 -23.30 21.00
C LEU A 398 1.51 -23.75 20.08
N PRO A 399 2.28 -24.84 20.38
CA PRO A 399 3.42 -25.21 19.54
C PRO A 399 3.01 -25.61 18.13
N TYR A 400 1.86 -26.25 17.94
CA TYR A 400 1.35 -26.60 16.61
C TYR A 400 0.94 -25.36 15.82
N ASN A 401 0.18 -24.45 16.44
CA ASN A 401 -0.20 -23.19 15.81
C ASN A 401 1.02 -22.37 15.41
N ASN A 402 1.97 -22.24 16.34
CA ASN A 402 3.12 -21.38 16.13
C ASN A 402 4.09 -21.97 15.10
N MET A 403 4.25 -23.28 15.07
CA MET A 403 5.01 -23.96 14.01
C MET A 403 4.35 -23.79 12.63
N ALA A 404 3.00 -23.81 12.57
CA ALA A 404 2.29 -23.53 11.32
C ALA A 404 2.55 -22.09 10.82
N VAL A 405 2.53 -21.10 11.72
CA VAL A 405 2.89 -19.71 11.38
C VAL A 405 4.32 -19.62 10.85
N VAL A 406 5.25 -20.34 11.48
CA VAL A 406 6.63 -20.41 10.96
C VAL A 406 6.66 -20.98 9.54
N ARG A 407 5.92 -22.08 9.27
CA ARG A 407 5.83 -22.67 7.91
C ARG A 407 5.24 -21.69 6.88
N MET A 408 4.19 -20.96 7.25
CA MET A 408 3.61 -19.93 6.39
C MET A 408 4.64 -18.83 6.06
N ARG A 409 5.41 -18.38 7.05
CA ARG A 409 6.47 -17.36 6.87
C ARG A 409 7.68 -17.89 6.07
N GLN A 410 8.01 -19.17 6.19
CA GLN A 410 9.03 -19.82 5.34
C GLN A 410 8.55 -19.93 3.89
N ALA A 411 7.28 -20.30 3.68
CA ALA A 411 6.68 -20.36 2.35
C ALA A 411 6.73 -19.01 1.61
N GLN A 412 6.58 -17.88 2.32
CA GLN A 412 6.72 -16.55 1.73
C GLN A 412 8.14 -16.22 1.27
N ARG A 413 9.16 -16.89 1.81
CA ARG A 413 10.58 -16.67 1.48
C ARG A 413 11.11 -17.62 0.42
N THR A 414 10.32 -18.60 0.02
CA THR A 414 10.69 -19.55 -1.01
C THR A 414 10.24 -19.07 -2.40
N LEU A 415 11.11 -19.23 -3.39
CA LEU A 415 10.81 -18.86 -4.77
C LEU A 415 10.28 -20.03 -5.59
N ASP A 416 10.45 -21.25 -5.09
CA ASP A 416 9.97 -22.46 -5.75
C ASP A 416 8.51 -22.75 -5.36
N PRO A 417 7.57 -22.73 -6.33
CA PRO A 417 6.15 -22.94 -6.06
C PRO A 417 5.85 -24.32 -5.45
N GLN A 418 6.63 -25.35 -5.81
CA GLN A 418 6.41 -26.70 -5.28
C GLN A 418 6.79 -26.77 -3.80
N SER A 419 7.94 -26.20 -3.43
CA SER A 419 8.36 -26.10 -2.03
C SER A 419 7.41 -25.22 -1.22
N GLN A 420 6.87 -24.17 -1.81
CA GLN A 420 5.87 -23.31 -1.19
C GLN A 420 4.59 -24.10 -0.85
N GLU A 421 4.07 -24.89 -1.78
CA GLU A 421 2.86 -25.70 -1.55
C GLU A 421 3.08 -26.74 -0.46
N ILE A 422 4.23 -27.42 -0.43
CA ILE A 422 4.60 -28.35 0.64
C ILE A 422 4.54 -27.68 2.02
N LEU A 423 5.09 -26.48 2.14
CA LEU A 423 5.08 -25.72 3.41
C LEU A 423 3.65 -25.29 3.80
N TRP A 424 2.80 -24.94 2.86
CA TRP A 424 1.40 -24.63 3.12
C TRP A 424 0.60 -25.88 3.56
N GLU A 425 0.86 -27.04 2.96
CA GLU A 425 0.24 -28.30 3.38
C GLU A 425 0.68 -28.69 4.79
N GLU A 426 1.96 -28.52 5.12
CA GLU A 426 2.44 -28.72 6.48
C GLU A 426 1.76 -27.76 7.47
N ALA A 427 1.67 -26.47 7.13
CA ALA A 427 0.97 -25.47 7.95
C ALA A 427 -0.49 -25.87 8.17
N GLN A 428 -1.17 -26.32 7.15
CA GLN A 428 -2.58 -26.76 7.25
C GLN A 428 -2.74 -27.95 8.19
N ARG A 429 -1.86 -28.96 8.08
CA ARG A 429 -1.87 -30.12 8.99
C ARG A 429 -1.66 -29.72 10.45
N LEU A 430 -0.69 -28.83 10.70
CA LEU A 430 -0.38 -28.31 12.01
C LEU A 430 -1.55 -27.51 12.61
N LEU A 431 -2.17 -26.61 11.83
CA LEU A 431 -3.36 -25.87 12.26
C LEU A 431 -4.55 -26.78 12.54
N THR A 432 -4.72 -27.82 11.75
CA THR A 432 -5.77 -28.83 11.99
C THR A 432 -5.52 -29.56 13.30
N GLN A 433 -4.27 -29.90 13.60
CA GLN A 433 -3.90 -30.55 14.86
C GLN A 433 -4.08 -29.59 16.05
N ALA A 434 -3.65 -28.33 15.93
CA ALA A 434 -3.87 -27.31 16.96
C ALA A 434 -5.35 -27.14 17.29
N TYR A 435 -6.21 -27.04 16.27
CA TYR A 435 -7.66 -26.90 16.42
C TYR A 435 -8.30 -28.12 17.11
N ARG A 436 -7.82 -29.34 16.82
CA ARG A 436 -8.32 -30.58 17.48
C ARG A 436 -7.93 -30.65 18.95
N ILE A 437 -6.79 -30.06 19.33
CA ILE A 437 -6.36 -30.02 20.74
C ILE A 437 -7.23 -29.00 21.49
N GLU A 438 -7.35 -27.81 20.95
CA GLU A 438 -8.07 -26.69 21.55
C GLU A 438 -8.53 -25.72 20.45
N PRO A 439 -9.84 -25.58 20.19
CA PRO A 439 -10.35 -24.50 19.33
C PRO A 439 -9.96 -23.14 19.90
N ASN A 440 -9.23 -22.37 19.11
CA ASN A 440 -8.60 -21.12 19.54
C ASN A 440 -8.74 -20.08 18.43
N PRO A 441 -9.10 -18.82 18.72
CA PRO A 441 -9.29 -17.80 17.70
C PRO A 441 -8.04 -17.55 16.85
N TYR A 442 -6.85 -17.61 17.42
CA TYR A 442 -5.59 -17.46 16.68
C TYR A 442 -5.40 -18.59 15.65
N THR A 443 -5.67 -19.83 16.05
CA THR A 443 -5.58 -21.00 15.15
C THR A 443 -6.57 -20.88 14.00
N ILE A 444 -7.80 -20.46 14.27
CA ILE A 444 -8.85 -20.32 13.25
C ILE A 444 -8.51 -19.15 12.32
N HIS A 445 -8.01 -18.03 12.86
CA HIS A 445 -7.50 -16.91 12.05
C HIS A 445 -6.39 -17.39 11.10
N ASN A 446 -5.42 -18.15 11.61
CA ASN A 446 -4.30 -18.64 10.80
C ASN A 446 -4.76 -19.64 9.72
N GLN A 447 -5.82 -20.44 9.97
CA GLN A 447 -6.48 -21.22 8.92
C GLN A 447 -7.07 -20.31 7.85
N GLY A 448 -7.75 -19.23 8.24
CA GLY A 448 -8.25 -18.20 7.33
C GLY A 448 -7.14 -17.52 6.54
N GLN A 449 -6.06 -17.10 7.20
CA GLN A 449 -4.91 -16.46 6.54
C GLN A 449 -4.22 -17.41 5.54
N LEU A 450 -4.10 -18.71 5.86
CA LEU A 450 -3.54 -19.70 4.93
C LEU A 450 -4.44 -19.87 3.70
N LEU A 451 -5.77 -19.87 3.87
CA LEU A 451 -6.72 -19.91 2.77
C LEU A 451 -6.63 -18.66 1.90
N VAL A 452 -6.40 -17.46 2.50
CA VAL A 452 -6.14 -16.24 1.74
C VAL A 452 -4.89 -16.39 0.86
N LEU A 453 -3.80 -16.91 1.40
CA LEU A 453 -2.56 -17.14 0.65
C LEU A 453 -2.74 -18.14 -0.50
N LYS A 454 -3.65 -19.09 -0.36
CA LYS A 454 -4.05 -20.05 -1.40
C LYS A 454 -5.10 -19.50 -2.39
N GLY A 455 -5.56 -18.25 -2.23
CA GLY A 455 -6.59 -17.64 -3.08
C GLY A 455 -8.02 -18.12 -2.82
N MET A 456 -8.24 -18.88 -1.75
CA MET A 456 -9.56 -19.42 -1.35
C MET A 456 -10.29 -18.40 -0.46
N TYR A 457 -10.68 -17.27 -1.05
CA TYR A 457 -11.14 -16.08 -0.30
C TYR A 457 -12.47 -16.27 0.42
N TRP A 458 -13.37 -17.07 -0.15
CA TRP A 458 -14.66 -17.33 0.48
C TRP A 458 -14.53 -18.21 1.74
N GLU A 459 -13.80 -19.30 1.63
CA GLU A 459 -13.51 -20.18 2.74
C GLU A 459 -12.70 -19.47 3.83
N ALA A 460 -11.77 -18.62 3.42
CA ALA A 460 -11.01 -17.76 4.33
C ALA A 460 -11.94 -16.84 5.13
N TYR A 461 -12.90 -16.19 4.46
CA TYR A 461 -13.85 -15.29 5.10
C TYR A 461 -14.70 -15.99 6.15
N LEU A 462 -15.14 -17.22 5.88
CA LEU A 462 -15.88 -18.05 6.84
C LEU A 462 -15.04 -18.34 8.09
N LYS A 463 -13.78 -18.73 7.90
CA LYS A 463 -12.84 -18.99 9.02
C LYS A 463 -12.56 -17.73 9.85
N LEU A 464 -12.30 -16.62 9.21
CA LEU A 464 -12.09 -15.35 9.91
C LEU A 464 -13.34 -14.89 10.66
N SER A 465 -14.54 -15.18 10.13
CA SER A 465 -15.81 -14.89 10.81
C SER A 465 -16.02 -15.79 12.02
N GLU A 466 -15.67 -17.07 11.93
CA GLU A 466 -15.62 -18.00 13.04
C GLU A 466 -14.66 -17.49 14.14
N ALA A 467 -13.47 -17.04 13.78
CA ALA A 467 -12.48 -16.49 14.71
C ALA A 467 -13.00 -15.24 15.45
N SER A 468 -13.68 -14.32 14.73
CA SER A 468 -14.30 -13.14 15.35
C SER A 468 -15.38 -13.52 16.36
N SER A 469 -16.16 -14.59 16.09
CA SER A 469 -17.30 -14.95 16.93
C SER A 469 -16.91 -15.51 18.29
N ILE A 470 -15.72 -16.07 18.42
CA ILE A 470 -15.23 -16.71 19.66
C ILE A 470 -14.23 -15.86 20.43
N SER A 471 -13.69 -14.79 19.84
CA SER A 471 -12.73 -13.91 20.51
C SER A 471 -13.39 -12.69 21.10
N GLN A 472 -12.96 -12.33 22.33
CA GLN A 472 -13.28 -11.05 22.98
C GLN A 472 -12.03 -10.18 23.16
N ASN A 473 -10.85 -10.64 22.68
CA ASN A 473 -9.62 -9.88 22.78
C ASN A 473 -9.59 -8.77 21.72
N PRO A 474 -9.57 -7.48 22.12
CA PRO A 474 -9.58 -6.36 21.17
C PRO A 474 -8.37 -6.37 20.21
N ASP A 475 -7.18 -6.69 20.70
CA ASP A 475 -5.95 -6.68 19.89
C ASP A 475 -5.99 -7.77 18.81
N PHE A 476 -6.57 -8.94 19.13
CA PHE A 476 -6.82 -9.98 18.16
C PHE A 476 -7.88 -9.54 17.13
N LEU A 477 -8.99 -8.96 17.61
CA LEU A 477 -10.09 -8.53 16.73
C LEU A 477 -9.63 -7.49 15.72
N ILE A 478 -8.78 -6.53 16.09
CA ILE A 478 -8.20 -5.54 15.19
C ILE A 478 -7.52 -6.23 14.00
N GLN A 479 -6.66 -7.21 14.26
CA GLN A 479 -5.92 -7.92 13.21
C GLN A 479 -6.82 -8.81 12.36
N ASN A 480 -7.79 -9.49 12.99
CA ASN A 480 -8.72 -10.36 12.28
C ASN A 480 -9.69 -9.56 11.40
N GLU A 481 -10.22 -8.44 11.89
CA GLU A 481 -11.11 -7.57 11.12
C GLU A 481 -10.37 -6.83 10.00
N ALA A 482 -9.09 -6.49 10.17
CA ALA A 482 -8.27 -5.94 9.10
C ALA A 482 -8.20 -6.89 7.89
N LEU A 483 -7.95 -8.18 8.13
CA LEU A 483 -7.91 -9.17 7.04
C LEU A 483 -9.30 -9.41 6.42
N LYS A 484 -10.37 -9.41 7.23
CA LYS A 484 -11.74 -9.48 6.71
C LYS A 484 -12.10 -8.26 5.88
N GLY A 485 -11.73 -7.05 6.32
CA GLY A 485 -11.94 -5.82 5.57
C GLY A 485 -11.20 -5.83 4.23
N ALA A 486 -10.01 -6.39 4.19
CA ALA A 486 -9.27 -6.59 2.94
C ALA A 486 -10.01 -7.54 1.98
N LEU A 487 -10.61 -8.61 2.49
CA LEU A 487 -11.46 -9.51 1.68
C LEU A 487 -12.76 -8.84 1.23
N ASP A 488 -13.37 -7.98 2.06
CA ASP A 488 -14.56 -7.22 1.69
C ASP A 488 -14.25 -6.25 0.52
N ILE A 489 -13.03 -5.65 0.49
CA ILE A 489 -12.58 -4.85 -0.67
C ILE A 489 -12.57 -5.69 -1.94
N LEU A 490 -12.00 -6.91 -1.91
CA LEU A 490 -11.97 -7.79 -3.09
C LEU A 490 -13.35 -8.21 -3.56
N ARG A 491 -14.30 -8.37 -2.62
CA ARG A 491 -15.69 -8.73 -2.93
C ARG A 491 -16.52 -7.57 -3.45
N GLY A 492 -16.01 -6.34 -3.38
CA GLY A 492 -16.75 -5.13 -3.75
C GLY A 492 -17.64 -4.57 -2.64
N ASP A 493 -17.59 -5.13 -1.43
CA ASP A 493 -18.37 -4.70 -0.25
C ASP A 493 -17.67 -3.53 0.47
N TYR A 494 -17.36 -2.45 -0.27
CA TYR A 494 -16.51 -1.36 0.22
C TYR A 494 -17.04 -0.65 1.46
N LYS A 495 -18.38 -0.50 1.58
CA LYS A 495 -18.99 0.08 2.80
C LYS A 495 -18.78 -0.82 4.02
N LEU A 496 -18.89 -2.14 3.86
CA LEU A 496 -18.62 -3.07 4.94
C LEU A 496 -17.13 -3.05 5.31
N ALA A 497 -16.25 -2.95 4.32
CA ALA A 497 -14.81 -2.81 4.55
C ALA A 497 -14.50 -1.58 5.41
N THR A 498 -15.12 -0.42 5.14
CA THR A 498 -14.88 0.79 5.97
C THR A 498 -15.30 0.60 7.42
N LEU A 499 -16.33 -0.18 7.71
CA LEU A 499 -16.75 -0.49 9.08
C LEU A 499 -15.75 -1.42 9.78
N ARG A 500 -15.16 -2.38 9.04
CA ARG A 500 -14.13 -3.26 9.61
C ARG A 500 -12.80 -2.55 9.87
N PHE A 501 -12.51 -1.51 9.10
CA PHE A 501 -11.33 -0.68 9.31
C PHE A 501 -11.55 0.48 10.30
N ASP A 502 -12.64 0.49 11.05
CA ASP A 502 -12.90 1.49 12.11
C ASP A 502 -12.07 1.22 13.37
N TYR A 503 -10.77 1.01 13.17
CA TYR A 503 -9.75 0.82 14.20
C TYR A 503 -8.51 1.66 13.87
N GLN A 504 -7.65 1.83 14.87
CA GLN A 504 -6.31 2.38 14.68
C GLN A 504 -5.31 1.24 14.43
N PHE A 505 -4.55 1.34 13.37
CA PHE A 505 -3.56 0.35 13.00
C PHE A 505 -2.16 0.95 13.10
N SER A 506 -1.21 0.15 13.59
CA SER A 506 0.22 0.48 13.57
C SER A 506 0.96 -0.11 12.35
N ASN A 507 0.24 -0.81 11.48
CA ASN A 507 0.80 -1.45 10.29
C ASN A 507 0.50 -0.58 9.04
N PRO A 508 1.50 -0.20 8.25
CA PRO A 508 1.31 0.62 7.05
C PRO A 508 0.40 -0.04 6.00
N LYS A 509 0.38 -1.38 5.91
CA LYS A 509 -0.44 -2.11 4.94
C LYS A 509 -1.92 -2.09 5.33
N ASP A 510 -2.24 -2.21 6.61
CA ASP A 510 -3.63 -2.14 7.11
C ASP A 510 -4.19 -0.72 6.96
N ASN A 511 -3.39 0.31 7.24
CA ASN A 511 -3.75 1.70 7.00
C ASN A 511 -3.91 1.99 5.49
N PHE A 512 -3.10 1.39 4.63
CA PHE A 512 -3.29 1.46 3.19
C PHE A 512 -4.61 0.82 2.75
N ASN A 513 -4.93 -0.37 3.24
CA ASN A 513 -6.21 -1.04 2.95
C ASN A 513 -7.40 -0.22 3.45
N LYS A 514 -7.30 0.38 4.65
CA LYS A 514 -8.28 1.33 5.20
C LYS A 514 -8.48 2.52 4.26
N GLY A 515 -7.40 3.15 3.81
CA GLY A 515 -7.45 4.24 2.84
C GLY A 515 -8.07 3.83 1.51
N LEU A 516 -7.74 2.61 1.04
CA LEU A 516 -8.30 2.06 -0.18
C LEU A 516 -9.81 1.82 -0.07
N ALA A 517 -10.31 1.33 1.07
CA ALA A 517 -11.74 1.16 1.31
C ALA A 517 -12.48 2.50 1.26
N TYR A 518 -11.95 3.54 1.93
CA TYR A 518 -12.53 4.89 1.88
C TYR A 518 -12.45 5.52 0.48
N TYR A 519 -11.36 5.32 -0.24
CA TYR A 519 -11.22 5.76 -1.64
C TYR A 519 -12.31 5.15 -2.54
N LEU A 520 -12.58 3.86 -2.38
CA LEU A 520 -13.56 3.12 -3.18
C LEU A 520 -15.01 3.51 -2.89
N VAL A 521 -15.33 3.99 -1.69
CA VAL A 521 -16.65 4.57 -1.38
C VAL A 521 -16.75 6.06 -1.73
N GLY A 522 -15.64 6.70 -2.17
CA GLY A 522 -15.60 8.12 -2.53
C GLY A 522 -15.39 9.07 -1.36
N ASP A 523 -15.11 8.57 -0.15
CA ASP A 523 -14.75 9.38 1.03
C ASP A 523 -13.26 9.73 0.97
N TYR A 524 -12.92 10.69 0.13
CA TYR A 524 -11.53 11.09 -0.12
C TYR A 524 -10.85 11.72 1.10
N ILE A 525 -11.62 12.32 2.00
CA ILE A 525 -11.09 12.90 3.24
C ILE A 525 -10.54 11.78 4.13
N LYS A 526 -11.37 10.77 4.44
CA LYS A 526 -10.94 9.64 5.27
C LYS A 526 -9.89 8.79 4.57
N ALA A 527 -9.97 8.65 3.25
CA ALA A 527 -8.94 7.97 2.46
C ALA A 527 -7.57 8.65 2.64
N THR A 528 -7.51 9.99 2.54
CA THR A 528 -6.27 10.74 2.74
C THR A 528 -5.71 10.51 4.13
N ILE A 529 -6.54 10.63 5.18
CA ILE A 529 -6.09 10.42 6.56
C ILE A 529 -5.48 9.02 6.73
N ALA A 530 -6.15 7.99 6.22
CA ALA A 530 -5.66 6.62 6.33
C ALA A 530 -4.38 6.37 5.50
N PHE A 531 -4.24 6.99 4.32
CA PHE A 531 -3.00 6.92 3.54
C PHE A 531 -1.85 7.70 4.22
N GLU A 532 -2.14 8.81 4.89
CA GLU A 532 -1.16 9.53 5.71
C GLU A 532 -0.71 8.69 6.90
N GLU A 533 -1.63 7.99 7.57
CA GLU A 533 -1.30 7.01 8.62
C GLU A 533 -0.42 5.88 8.04
N SER A 534 -0.72 5.39 6.83
CA SER A 534 0.15 4.40 6.15
C SER A 534 1.56 4.93 5.90
N VAL A 535 1.71 6.18 5.49
CA VAL A 535 3.02 6.84 5.33
C VAL A 535 3.71 7.02 6.67
N GLU A 536 2.98 7.38 7.70
CA GLU A 536 3.50 7.59 9.04
C GLU A 536 4.15 6.33 9.60
N TYR A 537 3.45 5.20 9.51
CA TYR A 537 3.94 3.91 10.00
C TYR A 537 4.92 3.19 9.06
N GLY A 538 5.02 3.61 7.80
CA GLY A 538 5.92 2.92 6.86
C GLY A 538 6.22 3.68 5.57
N ARG A 539 7.08 4.70 5.62
CA ARG A 539 7.46 5.47 4.42
C ARG A 539 8.12 4.63 3.33
N GLY A 540 8.94 3.66 3.70
CA GLY A 540 9.61 2.76 2.75
C GLY A 540 8.66 1.80 2.03
N PHE A 541 7.41 1.70 2.48
CA PHE A 541 6.38 0.91 1.81
C PHE A 541 5.94 1.55 0.49
N GLY A 542 5.98 2.88 0.36
CA GLY A 542 5.68 3.63 -0.86
C GLY A 542 4.18 3.71 -1.22
N TYR A 543 3.39 2.70 -0.95
CA TYR A 543 1.98 2.65 -1.31
C TYR A 543 1.10 3.68 -0.59
N GLY A 544 1.47 4.12 0.62
CA GLY A 544 0.79 5.23 1.28
C GLY A 544 0.84 6.51 0.45
N PHE A 545 2.01 6.86 -0.08
CA PHE A 545 2.17 7.99 -1.01
C PHE A 545 1.45 7.75 -2.34
N TYR A 546 1.44 6.51 -2.84
CA TYR A 546 0.69 6.14 -4.04
C TYR A 546 -0.82 6.37 -3.85
N GLY A 547 -1.37 5.98 -2.70
CA GLY A 547 -2.76 6.24 -2.32
C GLY A 547 -3.09 7.73 -2.25
N LEU A 548 -2.19 8.54 -1.68
CA LEU A 548 -2.33 10.01 -1.67
C LEU A 548 -2.34 10.58 -3.10
N ALA A 549 -1.48 10.05 -3.98
CA ALA A 549 -1.48 10.44 -5.39
C ALA A 549 -2.79 10.07 -6.11
N MET A 550 -3.36 8.89 -5.79
CA MET A 550 -4.66 8.45 -6.32
C MET A 550 -5.79 9.41 -5.91
N VAL A 551 -5.85 9.78 -4.63
CA VAL A 551 -6.86 10.73 -4.13
C VAL A 551 -6.69 12.10 -4.80
N ALA A 552 -5.47 12.61 -4.89
CA ALA A 552 -5.19 13.88 -5.54
C ALA A 552 -5.57 13.85 -7.03
N ALA A 553 -5.27 12.77 -7.76
CA ALA A 553 -5.66 12.61 -9.16
C ALA A 553 -7.19 12.53 -9.31
N ALA A 554 -7.88 11.80 -8.45
CA ALA A 554 -9.35 11.71 -8.46
C ALA A 554 -10.02 13.05 -8.14
N SER A 555 -9.37 13.88 -7.32
CA SER A 555 -9.82 15.25 -6.98
C SER A 555 -9.35 16.30 -8.00
N GLY A 556 -8.68 15.89 -9.10
CA GLY A 556 -8.17 16.78 -10.16
C GLY A 556 -6.93 17.61 -9.76
N GLN A 557 -6.31 17.34 -8.62
CA GLN A 557 -5.14 18.06 -8.08
C GLN A 557 -3.83 17.54 -8.73
N LYS A 558 -3.59 17.92 -9.97
CA LYS A 558 -2.51 17.35 -10.79
C LYS A 558 -1.12 17.52 -10.16
N GLU A 559 -0.79 18.73 -9.69
CA GLU A 559 0.52 19.02 -9.08
C GLU A 559 0.73 18.22 -7.79
N VAL A 560 -0.30 18.15 -6.92
CA VAL A 560 -0.25 17.38 -5.67
C VAL A 560 -0.09 15.89 -5.97
N ALA A 561 -0.81 15.38 -6.98
CA ALA A 561 -0.68 14.00 -7.40
C ALA A 561 0.74 13.67 -7.87
N LEU A 562 1.38 14.55 -8.65
CA LEU A 562 2.77 14.39 -9.10
C LEU A 562 3.76 14.39 -7.94
N ILE A 563 3.58 15.29 -6.96
CA ILE A 563 4.43 15.35 -5.76
C ILE A 563 4.35 14.03 -4.97
N HIS A 564 3.13 13.54 -4.72
CA HIS A 564 2.97 12.29 -3.98
C HIS A 564 3.45 11.08 -4.78
N LEU A 565 3.23 11.07 -6.08
CA LEU A 565 3.69 9.99 -6.95
C LEU A 565 5.23 9.92 -6.99
N LYS A 566 5.90 11.07 -7.07
CA LYS A 566 7.36 11.13 -6.94
C LYS A 566 7.82 10.58 -5.59
N LYS A 567 7.20 10.98 -4.47
CA LYS A 567 7.52 10.44 -3.14
C LYS A 567 7.29 8.92 -3.06
N ALA A 568 6.25 8.40 -3.72
CA ALA A 568 6.00 6.97 -3.80
C ALA A 568 7.13 6.23 -4.53
N ILE A 569 7.58 6.76 -5.68
CA ILE A 569 8.65 6.19 -6.49
C ILE A 569 10.01 6.30 -5.81
N ASP A 570 10.30 7.42 -5.16
CA ASP A 570 11.52 7.62 -4.36
C ASP A 570 11.58 6.62 -3.18
N SER A 571 10.42 6.23 -2.65
CA SER A 571 10.32 5.22 -1.58
C SER A 571 10.39 3.79 -2.11
N ASN A 572 9.85 3.57 -3.31
CA ASN A 572 9.78 2.27 -3.97
C ASN A 572 9.79 2.46 -5.50
N ARG A 573 10.96 2.26 -6.11
CA ARG A 573 11.20 2.54 -7.53
C ARG A 573 10.31 1.74 -8.49
N GLN A 574 9.86 0.55 -8.10
CA GLN A 574 8.99 -0.29 -8.94
C GLN A 574 7.58 0.29 -9.12
N LEU A 575 7.18 1.24 -8.26
CA LEU A 575 5.91 1.95 -8.42
C LEU A 575 5.90 2.88 -9.65
N ALA A 576 7.05 3.17 -10.27
CA ALA A 576 7.12 3.94 -11.51
C ALA A 576 6.41 3.22 -12.66
N ASP A 577 6.72 1.93 -12.87
CA ASP A 577 6.09 1.13 -13.93
C ASP A 577 4.59 0.96 -13.69
N LYS A 578 4.20 0.75 -12.43
CA LYS A 578 2.78 0.70 -12.04
C LYS A 578 2.05 2.01 -12.33
N ALA A 579 2.62 3.14 -11.95
CA ALA A 579 2.04 4.45 -12.19
C ALA A 579 1.93 4.78 -13.69
N PHE A 580 2.92 4.34 -14.48
CA PHE A 580 2.89 4.53 -15.92
C PHE A 580 1.75 3.75 -16.60
N GLN A 581 1.39 2.59 -16.07
CA GLN A 581 0.33 1.73 -16.61
C GLN A 581 -1.06 2.05 -16.04
N ASP A 582 -1.14 2.62 -14.83
CA ASP A 582 -2.40 2.82 -14.12
C ASP A 582 -3.27 3.88 -14.79
N PRO A 583 -4.51 3.56 -15.24
CA PRO A 583 -5.41 4.51 -15.88
C PRO A 583 -5.84 5.68 -14.97
N ILE A 584 -5.66 5.56 -13.66
CA ILE A 584 -5.93 6.64 -12.70
C ILE A 584 -5.08 7.87 -13.04
N PHE A 585 -3.82 7.66 -13.48
CA PHE A 585 -2.86 8.73 -13.80
C PHE A 585 -2.80 9.09 -15.29
N GLU A 586 -3.76 8.65 -16.11
CA GLU A 586 -3.77 8.91 -17.56
C GLU A 586 -3.63 10.41 -17.90
N GLU A 587 -4.33 11.28 -17.16
CA GLU A 587 -4.26 12.72 -17.37
C GLU A 587 -2.92 13.32 -16.96
N LEU A 588 -2.26 12.75 -15.95
CA LEU A 588 -0.93 13.18 -15.51
C LEU A 588 0.15 12.81 -16.53
N ARG A 589 0.02 11.66 -17.21
CA ARG A 589 0.98 11.22 -18.24
C ARG A 589 1.11 12.16 -19.42
N LYS A 590 0.16 13.06 -19.62
CA LYS A 590 0.18 14.07 -20.69
C LYS A 590 1.09 15.26 -20.35
N SER A 591 1.53 15.39 -19.10
CA SER A 591 2.39 16.50 -18.65
C SER A 591 3.88 16.15 -18.80
N GLU A 592 4.70 17.17 -19.14
CA GLU A 592 6.16 17.01 -19.21
C GLU A 592 6.77 16.71 -17.86
N GLU A 593 6.18 17.23 -16.78
CA GLU A 593 6.63 16.99 -15.40
C GLU A 593 6.48 15.52 -14.99
N PHE A 594 5.44 14.82 -15.47
CA PHE A 594 5.29 13.39 -15.24
C PHE A 594 6.44 12.61 -15.88
N LEU A 595 6.74 12.89 -17.15
CA LEU A 595 7.79 12.19 -17.90
C LEU A 595 9.18 12.51 -17.36
N SER A 596 9.48 13.78 -17.08
CA SER A 596 10.78 14.20 -16.55
C SER A 596 10.99 13.77 -15.10
N GLY A 597 9.96 13.80 -14.26
CA GLY A 597 10.04 13.41 -12.85
C GLY A 597 10.16 11.92 -12.59
N MET A 598 9.69 11.07 -13.53
CA MET A 598 9.70 9.61 -13.39
C MET A 598 10.99 8.95 -13.88
N PHE A 599 11.71 9.59 -14.81
CA PHE A 599 12.84 8.96 -15.53
C PHE A 599 14.16 9.69 -15.37
N GLN A 600 14.23 10.78 -14.60
CA GLN A 600 15.50 11.42 -14.23
C GLN A 600 16.09 10.69 -13.02
N ASN A 601 16.89 9.62 -13.32
CA ASN A 601 18.18 9.28 -12.69
C ASN A 601 18.79 8.06 -13.38
#